data_300014445b10ad87f1e1172e6f0c7a95
#
_entry.id   300014445b10ad87f1e1172e6f0c7a95
#
_cell.length_a   1.000
_cell.length_b   1.000
_cell.length_c   1.000
_cell.angle_alpha   90.00
_cell.angle_beta   90.00
_cell.angle_gamma   90.00
#
_symmetry.space_group_name_H-M   'P 1'
#
loop_
_entity.id
_entity.type
_entity.pdbx_description
1 polymer ?
#
loop_
_entity_poly.entity_id
_entity_poly.type
_entity_poly.pdbx_seq_one_letter_code
_entity_poly.pdbx_strand_id
1 'polypeptide(L)'
;TAVTAAEMREVDRVAVEEFGLSLLQMMENAGRNLASLVRETGSGPVVVLAGNGGNGGGGLSAARHLANRDVDVSVVLDRSPDGLDGAARTQYETLAAMGVPVDDGAAALAGRDPKTVVDALVGYGLEGALRGTAGELVTEVEAVDATVVSLDVPSGMVATTGKRPGPAVEPDHVLTLALPKTGLLECRGDLSLGDIAIPSGVYHSLDVPYANPFDTAYRIALTSESKR
;
A
#
# COMPACT_ATOMS: atom_id res chain seq x y z
N THR A 1 -16.87 6.12 -7.81
CA THR A 1 -17.25 6.39 -6.41
C THR A 1 -15.99 6.43 -5.56
N ALA A 2 -15.80 7.49 -4.78
CA ALA A 2 -14.77 7.57 -3.75
C ALA A 2 -15.42 7.39 -2.36
N VAL A 3 -14.69 6.79 -1.43
CA VAL A 3 -15.19 6.45 -0.09
C VAL A 3 -14.32 7.03 1.02
N THR A 4 -14.91 7.23 2.20
CA THR A 4 -14.19 7.58 3.42
C THR A 4 -13.47 6.35 4.00
N ALA A 5 -12.54 6.58 4.93
CA ALA A 5 -11.89 5.50 5.67
C ALA A 5 -12.89 4.63 6.46
N ALA A 6 -13.98 5.23 6.97
CA ALA A 6 -15.02 4.51 7.70
C ALA A 6 -15.82 3.57 6.77
N GLU A 7 -16.22 4.06 5.61
CA GLU A 7 -16.92 3.24 4.60
C GLU A 7 -16.02 2.11 4.09
N MET A 8 -14.72 2.38 3.83
CA MET A 8 -13.80 1.32 3.40
C MET A 8 -13.61 0.25 4.47
N ARG A 9 -13.54 0.63 5.75
CA ARG A 9 -13.45 -0.32 6.87
C ARG A 9 -14.68 -1.24 6.93
N GLU A 10 -15.87 -0.71 6.63
CA GLU A 10 -17.09 -1.50 6.59
C GLU A 10 -17.12 -2.44 5.36
N VAL A 11 -16.62 -1.98 4.21
CA VAL A 11 -16.42 -2.84 3.02
C VAL A 11 -15.49 -4.02 3.35
N ASP A 12 -14.36 -3.77 4.01
CA ASP A 12 -13.42 -4.83 4.40
C ASP A 12 -14.05 -5.80 5.42
N ARG A 13 -14.80 -5.28 6.40
CA ARG A 13 -15.51 -6.11 7.39
C ARG A 13 -16.49 -7.07 6.71
N VAL A 14 -17.36 -6.56 5.87
CA VAL A 14 -18.37 -7.37 5.15
C VAL A 14 -17.70 -8.38 4.22
N ALA A 15 -16.64 -7.96 3.51
CA ALA A 15 -15.89 -8.87 2.64
C ALA A 15 -15.32 -10.07 3.41
N VAL A 16 -14.77 -9.81 4.61
CA VAL A 16 -14.16 -10.87 5.44
C VAL A 16 -15.24 -11.70 6.17
N GLU A 17 -16.15 -11.04 6.89
CA GLU A 17 -17.06 -11.72 7.83
C GLU A 17 -18.26 -12.35 7.14
N GLU A 18 -18.77 -11.74 6.07
CA GLU A 18 -20.00 -12.20 5.43
C GLU A 18 -19.73 -12.93 4.11
N PHE A 19 -18.67 -12.54 3.36
CA PHE A 19 -18.32 -13.17 2.09
C PHE A 19 -17.13 -14.15 2.21
N GLY A 20 -16.44 -14.20 3.35
CA GLY A 20 -15.35 -15.14 3.61
C GLY A 20 -14.07 -14.84 2.82
N LEU A 21 -13.91 -13.63 2.27
CA LEU A 21 -12.69 -13.22 1.58
C LEU A 21 -11.58 -12.92 2.59
N SER A 22 -10.54 -13.75 2.62
CA SER A 22 -9.47 -13.57 3.62
C SER A 22 -8.56 -12.39 3.30
N LEU A 23 -7.96 -11.79 4.36
CA LEU A 23 -6.96 -10.73 4.22
C LEU A 23 -5.78 -11.15 3.34
N LEU A 24 -5.32 -12.41 3.45
CA LEU A 24 -4.22 -12.91 2.61
C LEU A 24 -4.56 -12.90 1.12
N GLN A 25 -5.81 -13.21 0.75
CA GLN A 25 -6.26 -13.13 -0.65
C GLN A 25 -6.23 -11.68 -1.16
N MET A 26 -6.74 -10.74 -0.35
CA MET A 26 -6.70 -9.31 -0.71
C MET A 26 -5.26 -8.79 -0.80
N MET A 27 -4.39 -9.11 0.16
CA MET A 27 -2.97 -8.75 0.15
C MET A 27 -2.22 -9.32 -1.06
N GLU A 28 -2.55 -10.54 -1.47
CA GLU A 28 -1.94 -11.17 -2.65
C GLU A 28 -2.28 -10.41 -3.93
N ASN A 29 -3.54 -9.99 -4.10
CA ASN A 29 -3.95 -9.18 -5.23
C ASN A 29 -3.34 -7.77 -5.17
N ALA A 30 -3.33 -7.14 -4.01
CA ALA A 30 -2.70 -5.83 -3.79
C ALA A 30 -1.21 -5.88 -4.13
N GLY A 31 -0.48 -6.85 -3.57
CA GLY A 31 0.96 -7.01 -3.79
C GLY A 31 1.33 -7.28 -5.24
N ARG A 32 0.54 -8.11 -5.94
CA ARG A 32 0.74 -8.38 -7.36
C ARG A 32 0.53 -7.12 -8.22
N ASN A 33 -0.53 -6.36 -7.97
CA ASN A 33 -0.79 -5.11 -8.66
C ASN A 33 0.29 -4.06 -8.37
N LEU A 34 0.74 -3.96 -7.11
CA LEU A 34 1.80 -3.05 -6.70
C LEU A 34 3.13 -3.41 -7.36
N ALA A 35 3.52 -4.67 -7.35
CA ALA A 35 4.74 -5.13 -8.03
C ALA A 35 4.70 -4.87 -9.55
N SER A 36 3.53 -4.98 -10.18
CA SER A 36 3.35 -4.60 -11.59
C SER A 36 3.59 -3.11 -11.79
N LEU A 37 2.97 -2.26 -10.96
CA LEU A 37 3.14 -0.80 -11.04
C LEU A 37 4.61 -0.40 -10.83
N VAL A 38 5.27 -0.94 -9.80
CA VAL A 38 6.69 -0.69 -9.50
C VAL A 38 7.59 -1.04 -10.69
N ARG A 39 7.33 -2.17 -11.35
CA ARG A 39 8.11 -2.58 -12.54
C ARG A 39 7.86 -1.73 -13.78
N GLU A 40 6.73 -1.05 -13.86
CA GLU A 40 6.38 -0.15 -14.97
C GLU A 40 6.94 1.26 -14.77
N THR A 41 7.00 1.74 -13.53
CA THR A 41 7.32 3.13 -13.19
C THR A 41 8.65 3.32 -12.49
N GLY A 42 9.11 2.30 -11.75
CA GLY A 42 10.36 2.32 -11.00
C GLY A 42 11.55 1.79 -11.80
N SER A 43 12.72 1.91 -11.20
CA SER A 43 14.00 1.41 -11.74
C SER A 43 14.94 1.00 -10.61
N GLY A 44 15.99 0.24 -10.95
CA GLY A 44 17.11 -0.08 -10.06
C GLY A 44 16.72 -0.82 -8.78
N PRO A 45 17.53 -0.72 -7.72
CA PRO A 45 17.24 -1.32 -6.44
C PRO A 45 15.96 -0.75 -5.82
N VAL A 46 15.09 -1.66 -5.33
CA VAL A 46 13.81 -1.33 -4.70
C VAL A 46 13.91 -1.53 -3.18
N VAL A 47 13.48 -0.54 -2.40
CA VAL A 47 13.27 -0.70 -0.96
C VAL A 47 11.77 -0.61 -0.66
N VAL A 48 11.23 -1.64 -0.04
CA VAL A 48 9.84 -1.67 0.42
C VAL A 48 9.79 -1.33 1.90
N LEU A 49 9.11 -0.25 2.27
CA LEU A 49 8.83 0.13 3.64
C LEU A 49 7.50 -0.50 4.07
N ALA A 50 7.50 -1.34 5.08
CA ALA A 50 6.30 -2.07 5.47
C ALA A 50 5.96 -1.96 6.96
N GLY A 51 4.68 -1.71 7.24
CA GLY A 51 4.11 -1.75 8.60
C GLY A 51 3.48 -3.12 8.93
N ASN A 52 2.82 -3.23 10.10
CA ASN A 52 2.18 -4.48 10.57
C ASN A 52 0.72 -4.65 10.11
N GLY A 53 0.16 -3.71 9.38
CA GLY A 53 -1.25 -3.78 8.96
C GLY A 53 -1.46 -4.42 7.59
N GLY A 54 -2.69 -4.28 7.07
CA GLY A 54 -3.05 -4.73 5.71
C GLY A 54 -2.16 -4.12 4.64
N ASN A 55 -1.80 -2.85 4.80
CA ASN A 55 -0.92 -2.13 3.88
C ASN A 55 0.48 -2.77 3.86
N GLY A 56 1.09 -2.98 5.05
CA GLY A 56 2.39 -3.63 5.17
C GLY A 56 2.40 -5.05 4.59
N GLY A 57 1.37 -5.83 4.86
CA GLY A 57 1.22 -7.16 4.26
C GLY A 57 1.14 -7.13 2.73
N GLY A 58 0.46 -6.14 2.15
CA GLY A 58 0.44 -5.89 0.72
C GLY A 58 1.82 -5.54 0.16
N GLY A 59 2.59 -4.69 0.88
CA GLY A 59 3.97 -4.35 0.55
C GLY A 59 4.90 -5.56 0.60
N LEU A 60 4.80 -6.39 1.64
CA LEU A 60 5.57 -7.63 1.77
C LEU A 60 5.25 -8.62 0.65
N SER A 61 3.96 -8.76 0.29
CA SER A 61 3.56 -9.53 -0.89
C SER A 61 4.16 -8.97 -2.17
N ALA A 62 4.19 -7.65 -2.35
CA ALA A 62 4.81 -7.02 -3.52
C ALA A 62 6.32 -7.30 -3.58
N ALA A 63 7.04 -7.20 -2.46
CA ALA A 63 8.46 -7.55 -2.38
C ALA A 63 8.71 -8.98 -2.85
N ARG A 64 7.87 -9.95 -2.45
CA ARG A 64 7.94 -11.33 -2.92
C ARG A 64 7.72 -11.44 -4.43
N HIS A 65 6.73 -10.74 -4.98
CA HIS A 65 6.47 -10.71 -6.42
C HIS A 65 7.62 -10.09 -7.22
N LEU A 66 8.28 -9.06 -6.68
CA LEU A 66 9.46 -8.43 -7.29
C LEU A 66 10.65 -9.39 -7.26
N ALA A 67 10.95 -9.99 -6.10
CA ALA A 67 12.05 -10.96 -5.95
C ALA A 67 11.90 -12.16 -6.89
N ASN A 68 10.67 -12.69 -7.05
CA ASN A 68 10.36 -13.77 -8.00
C ASN A 68 10.59 -13.37 -9.48
N ARG A 69 10.92 -12.13 -9.76
CA ARG A 69 11.21 -11.60 -11.10
C ARG A 69 12.60 -10.99 -11.19
N ASP A 70 13.49 -11.46 -10.31
CA ASP A 70 14.90 -11.08 -10.25
C ASP A 70 15.11 -9.55 -10.09
N VAL A 71 14.12 -8.85 -9.50
CA VAL A 71 14.30 -7.45 -9.10
C VAL A 71 15.11 -7.42 -7.82
N ASP A 72 16.15 -6.58 -7.79
CA ASP A 72 16.91 -6.29 -6.57
C ASP A 72 16.01 -5.56 -5.58
N VAL A 73 15.47 -6.30 -4.62
CA VAL A 73 14.50 -5.81 -3.63
C VAL A 73 14.93 -6.16 -2.22
N SER A 74 14.71 -5.22 -1.33
CA SER A 74 14.86 -5.40 0.11
C SER A 74 13.70 -4.74 0.85
N VAL A 75 13.52 -5.09 2.11
CA VAL A 75 12.44 -4.56 2.96
C VAL A 75 13.03 -3.85 4.17
N VAL A 76 12.38 -2.77 4.59
CA VAL A 76 12.61 -2.12 5.88
C VAL A 76 11.28 -2.05 6.63
N LEU A 77 11.23 -2.67 7.78
CA LEU A 77 10.04 -2.70 8.65
C LEU A 77 10.03 -1.50 9.61
N ASP A 78 8.83 -1.05 9.95
CA ASP A 78 8.63 -0.03 11.00
C ASP A 78 8.81 -0.56 12.41
N ARG A 79 9.12 -1.85 12.56
CA ARG A 79 9.30 -2.58 13.83
C ARG A 79 10.13 -3.84 13.62
N SER A 80 10.64 -4.39 14.74
CA SER A 80 11.27 -5.71 14.69
C SER A 80 10.34 -6.76 14.08
N PRO A 81 10.87 -7.72 13.29
CA PRO A 81 10.09 -8.82 12.74
C PRO A 81 9.25 -9.57 13.78
N ASP A 82 9.73 -9.69 15.02
CA ASP A 82 8.99 -10.33 16.11
C ASP A 82 7.72 -9.57 16.51
N GLY A 83 7.63 -8.30 16.19
CA GLY A 83 6.45 -7.46 16.39
C GLY A 83 5.41 -7.54 15.28
N LEU A 84 5.63 -8.35 14.24
CA LEU A 84 4.63 -8.62 13.20
C LEU A 84 3.66 -9.70 13.68
N ASP A 85 2.40 -9.55 13.30
CA ASP A 85 1.34 -10.52 13.57
C ASP A 85 0.43 -10.77 12.37
N GLY A 86 -0.51 -11.71 12.51
CA GLY A 86 -1.55 -12.00 11.54
C GLY A 86 -1.04 -12.21 10.11
N ALA A 87 -1.70 -11.59 9.16
CA ALA A 87 -1.40 -11.77 7.74
C ALA A 87 -0.05 -11.15 7.32
N ALA A 88 0.36 -10.02 7.94
CA ALA A 88 1.66 -9.42 7.69
C ALA A 88 2.81 -10.36 8.13
N ARG A 89 2.67 -11.01 9.29
CA ARG A 89 3.62 -12.03 9.75
C ARG A 89 3.76 -13.17 8.75
N THR A 90 2.64 -13.68 8.22
CA THR A 90 2.65 -14.77 7.22
C THR A 90 3.40 -14.37 5.95
N GLN A 91 3.19 -13.14 5.46
CA GLN A 91 3.91 -12.63 4.29
C GLN A 91 5.42 -12.48 4.56
N TYR A 92 5.78 -11.98 5.74
CA TYR A 92 7.18 -11.85 6.17
C TYR A 92 7.88 -13.21 6.22
N GLU A 93 7.26 -14.24 6.82
CA GLU A 93 7.85 -15.58 6.94
C GLU A 93 8.17 -16.19 5.56
N THR A 94 7.32 -15.93 4.57
CA THR A 94 7.57 -16.36 3.19
C THR A 94 8.79 -15.63 2.60
N LEU A 95 8.92 -14.31 2.80
CA LEU A 95 10.07 -13.53 2.34
C LEU A 95 11.38 -13.96 3.03
N ALA A 96 11.34 -14.20 4.32
CA ALA A 96 12.49 -14.69 5.08
C ALA A 96 12.96 -16.07 4.57
N ALA A 97 12.01 -16.98 4.27
CA ALA A 97 12.32 -18.28 3.68
C ALA A 97 12.92 -18.18 2.27
N MET A 98 12.61 -17.12 1.52
CA MET A 98 13.20 -16.83 0.21
C MET A 98 14.59 -16.19 0.30
N GLY A 99 15.02 -15.76 1.48
CA GLY A 99 16.30 -15.04 1.66
C GLY A 99 16.28 -13.60 1.17
N VAL A 100 15.11 -12.98 1.03
CA VAL A 100 14.99 -11.55 0.72
C VAL A 100 15.51 -10.74 1.92
N PRO A 101 16.42 -9.77 1.74
CA PRO A 101 16.94 -8.97 2.84
C PRO A 101 15.82 -8.17 3.53
N VAL A 102 15.68 -8.34 4.84
CA VAL A 102 14.72 -7.60 5.67
C VAL A 102 15.45 -7.03 6.89
N ASP A 103 15.40 -5.71 7.02
CA ASP A 103 15.90 -4.97 8.17
C ASP A 103 14.75 -4.21 8.84
N ASP A 104 15.01 -3.57 9.97
CA ASP A 104 14.05 -2.72 10.66
C ASP A 104 14.68 -1.41 11.12
N GLY A 105 13.80 -0.41 11.33
CA GLY A 105 14.20 0.91 11.81
C GLY A 105 14.66 1.87 10.70
N ALA A 106 14.56 3.17 10.97
CA ALA A 106 14.85 4.22 10.00
C ALA A 106 16.32 4.24 9.54
N ALA A 107 17.26 3.91 10.42
CA ALA A 107 18.68 3.83 10.10
C ALA A 107 18.99 2.81 8.98
N ALA A 108 18.14 1.80 8.81
CA ALA A 108 18.29 0.81 7.74
C ALA A 108 18.03 1.40 6.34
N LEU A 109 17.23 2.46 6.22
CA LEU A 109 17.01 3.19 4.96
C LEU A 109 18.16 4.18 4.68
N ALA A 110 18.61 4.91 5.69
CA ALA A 110 19.62 5.97 5.57
C ALA A 110 20.97 5.52 4.94
N GLY A 111 21.31 4.24 5.03
CA GLY A 111 22.54 3.66 4.44
C GLY A 111 22.36 3.11 3.02
N ARG A 112 21.20 3.25 2.41
CA ARG A 112 20.86 2.70 1.09
C ARG A 112 20.77 3.78 0.02
N ASP A 113 20.98 3.39 -1.23
CA ASP A 113 20.77 4.24 -2.42
C ASP A 113 19.70 3.57 -3.32
N PRO A 114 18.42 3.45 -2.86
CA PRO A 114 17.38 2.90 -3.69
C PRO A 114 17.08 3.82 -4.88
N LYS A 115 16.67 3.23 -5.99
CA LYS A 115 16.11 3.98 -7.12
C LYS A 115 14.57 3.97 -7.12
N THR A 116 14.00 3.10 -6.31
CA THR A 116 12.56 3.08 -6.06
C THR A 116 12.31 2.79 -4.58
N VAL A 117 11.46 3.58 -3.96
CA VAL A 117 10.91 3.35 -2.62
C VAL A 117 9.44 3.00 -2.74
N VAL A 118 9.04 1.88 -2.14
CA VAL A 118 7.64 1.49 -2.01
C VAL A 118 7.19 1.82 -0.59
N ASP A 119 6.26 2.74 -0.47
CA ASP A 119 5.63 3.10 0.79
C ASP A 119 4.40 2.20 1.02
N ALA A 120 4.54 1.29 1.96
CA ALA A 120 3.48 0.41 2.45
C ALA A 120 3.42 0.40 3.99
N LEU A 121 3.72 1.54 4.64
CA LEU A 121 3.72 1.63 6.10
C LEU A 121 2.29 1.65 6.64
N VAL A 122 1.48 2.64 6.23
CA VAL A 122 0.10 2.81 6.73
C VAL A 122 -0.81 3.25 5.59
N GLY A 123 -1.89 2.51 5.35
CA GLY A 123 -2.93 2.86 4.37
C GLY A 123 -4.05 3.71 4.98
N TYR A 124 -5.29 3.45 4.54
CA TYR A 124 -6.46 4.26 4.92
C TYR A 124 -6.78 4.29 6.42
N GLY A 125 -6.20 3.39 7.22
CA GLY A 125 -6.47 3.28 8.66
C GLY A 125 -5.78 4.32 9.54
N LEU A 126 -5.01 5.27 8.98
CA LEU A 126 -4.30 6.28 9.75
C LEU A 126 -5.24 7.23 10.48
N GLU A 127 -5.02 7.38 11.80
CA GLU A 127 -5.66 8.36 12.66
C GLU A 127 -4.60 9.28 13.29
N GLY A 128 -4.54 10.54 12.83
CA GLY A 128 -3.57 11.53 13.34
C GLY A 128 -2.18 11.43 12.68
N ALA A 129 -1.17 12.00 13.32
CA ALA A 129 0.20 12.01 12.82
C ALA A 129 0.88 10.64 12.99
N LEU A 130 1.71 10.27 12.03
CA LEU A 130 2.64 9.14 12.19
C LEU A 130 3.60 9.41 13.34
N ARG A 131 3.96 8.36 14.08
CA ARG A 131 4.85 8.43 15.25
C ARG A 131 5.88 7.30 15.21
N GLY A 132 6.94 7.47 16.02
CA GLY A 132 8.00 6.47 16.15
C GLY A 132 8.64 6.15 14.81
N THR A 133 9.08 4.92 14.65
CA THR A 133 9.84 4.45 13.48
C THR A 133 9.13 4.71 12.15
N ALA A 134 7.80 4.58 12.08
CA ALA A 134 7.06 4.88 10.84
C ALA A 134 7.18 6.36 10.46
N GLY A 135 7.10 7.29 11.44
CA GLY A 135 7.30 8.72 11.18
C GLY A 135 8.74 9.06 10.81
N GLU A 136 9.73 8.40 11.42
CA GLU A 136 11.14 8.54 11.09
C GLU A 136 11.44 8.02 9.67
N LEU A 137 10.92 6.85 9.29
CA LEU A 137 11.05 6.31 7.93
C LEU A 137 10.50 7.25 6.87
N VAL A 138 9.33 7.85 7.11
CA VAL A 138 8.74 8.83 6.18
C VAL A 138 9.66 10.06 6.02
N THR A 139 10.29 10.51 7.10
CA THR A 139 11.26 11.63 7.03
C THR A 139 12.51 11.23 6.24
N GLU A 140 13.01 10.01 6.38
CA GLU A 140 14.15 9.52 5.61
C GLU A 140 13.83 9.40 4.11
N VAL A 141 12.59 9.07 3.74
CA VAL A 141 12.16 9.01 2.32
C VAL A 141 12.33 10.36 1.63
N GLU A 142 12.10 11.47 2.33
CA GLU A 142 12.26 12.83 1.76
C GLU A 142 13.71 13.13 1.36
N ALA A 143 14.69 12.44 1.98
CA ALA A 143 16.12 12.65 1.71
C ALA A 143 16.66 11.74 0.60
N VAL A 144 15.87 10.81 0.09
CA VAL A 144 16.29 9.82 -0.93
C VAL A 144 15.91 10.29 -2.33
N ASP A 145 16.86 10.25 -3.27
CA ASP A 145 16.60 10.52 -4.70
C ASP A 145 16.09 9.25 -5.40
N ALA A 146 14.81 8.97 -5.23
CA ALA A 146 14.15 7.75 -5.74
C ALA A 146 12.73 8.03 -6.20
N THR A 147 12.23 7.22 -7.15
CA THR A 147 10.79 7.17 -7.45
C THR A 147 10.03 6.58 -6.27
N VAL A 148 9.01 7.28 -5.80
CA VAL A 148 8.19 6.85 -4.64
C VAL A 148 6.84 6.34 -5.09
N VAL A 149 6.52 5.09 -4.73
CA VAL A 149 5.26 4.42 -5.04
C VAL A 149 4.53 4.08 -3.74
N SER A 150 3.41 4.75 -3.46
CA SER A 150 2.61 4.47 -2.25
C SER A 150 1.49 3.46 -2.51
N LEU A 151 1.31 2.55 -1.57
CA LEU A 151 0.19 1.60 -1.55
C LEU A 151 -0.98 2.19 -0.79
N ASP A 152 -2.15 2.15 -1.39
CA ASP A 152 -3.47 2.54 -0.92
C ASP A 152 -3.62 4.05 -0.68
N VAL A 153 -2.95 4.60 0.31
CA VAL A 153 -2.89 6.03 0.64
C VAL A 153 -1.45 6.34 1.05
N PRO A 154 -0.87 7.47 0.61
CA PRO A 154 0.46 7.86 1.06
C PRO A 154 0.54 7.90 2.58
N SER A 155 1.55 7.24 3.15
CA SER A 155 1.71 7.17 4.61
C SER A 155 1.88 8.57 5.20
N GLY A 156 1.09 8.87 6.24
CA GLY A 156 0.98 10.20 6.85
C GLY A 156 -0.21 11.03 6.36
N MET A 157 -0.89 10.63 5.29
CA MET A 157 -2.11 11.27 4.80
C MET A 157 -3.36 10.64 5.42
N VAL A 158 -4.29 11.45 5.91
CA VAL A 158 -5.60 11.01 6.39
C VAL A 158 -6.51 10.70 5.19
N ALA A 159 -6.86 9.44 5.00
CA ALA A 159 -7.55 8.92 3.83
C ALA A 159 -8.89 9.63 3.50
N THR A 160 -9.64 10.06 4.51
CA THR A 160 -10.93 10.74 4.33
C THR A 160 -10.79 12.20 3.91
N THR A 161 -9.77 12.91 4.41
CA THR A 161 -9.69 14.38 4.29
C THR A 161 -8.52 14.89 3.47
N GLY A 162 -7.53 14.04 3.15
CA GLY A 162 -6.27 14.43 2.52
C GLY A 162 -5.32 15.23 3.42
N LYS A 163 -5.70 15.50 4.68
CA LYS A 163 -4.85 16.22 5.62
C LYS A 163 -3.60 15.44 5.99
N ARG A 164 -2.51 16.18 6.22
CA ARG A 164 -1.21 15.66 6.65
C ARG A 164 -0.87 16.26 8.00
N PRO A 165 -1.24 15.62 9.12
CA PRO A 165 -1.06 16.16 10.46
C PRO A 165 0.38 16.12 10.99
N GLY A 166 1.30 15.48 10.25
CA GLY A 166 2.72 15.33 10.55
C GLY A 166 3.51 14.96 9.30
N PRO A 167 4.67 14.29 9.43
CA PRO A 167 5.41 13.76 8.30
C PRO A 167 4.51 12.89 7.42
N ALA A 168 4.60 13.07 6.10
CA ALA A 168 3.79 12.34 5.13
C ALA A 168 4.56 12.15 3.83
N VAL A 169 4.45 10.98 3.24
CA VAL A 169 5.07 10.66 1.96
C VAL A 169 4.49 11.52 0.84
N GLU A 170 5.36 12.10 0.01
CA GLU A 170 5.02 12.71 -1.28
C GLU A 170 5.30 11.69 -2.38
N PRO A 171 4.30 10.98 -2.91
CA PRO A 171 4.52 9.94 -3.89
C PRO A 171 4.54 10.49 -5.32
N ASP A 172 5.30 9.81 -6.21
CA ASP A 172 5.16 9.97 -7.65
C ASP A 172 3.96 9.17 -8.17
N HIS A 173 3.72 7.99 -7.59
CA HIS A 173 2.62 7.11 -7.97
C HIS A 173 1.89 6.58 -6.72
N VAL A 174 0.59 6.40 -6.83
CA VAL A 174 -0.25 5.78 -5.80
C VAL A 174 -1.07 4.65 -6.42
N LEU A 175 -0.99 3.48 -5.82
CA LEU A 175 -1.91 2.38 -6.09
C LEU A 175 -2.97 2.33 -4.99
N THR A 176 -4.11 2.98 -5.18
CA THR A 176 -5.23 2.82 -4.25
C THR A 176 -5.99 1.52 -4.51
N LEU A 177 -6.58 0.93 -3.47
CA LEU A 177 -7.14 -0.42 -3.50
C LEU A 177 -8.66 -0.41 -3.39
N ALA A 178 -9.32 -1.32 -4.10
CA ALA A 178 -10.76 -1.54 -4.12
C ALA A 178 -11.58 -0.33 -4.59
N LEU A 179 -11.57 0.77 -3.83
CA LEU A 179 -12.21 2.05 -4.13
C LEU A 179 -11.27 3.20 -3.78
N PRO A 180 -11.26 4.30 -4.55
CA PRO A 180 -10.50 5.50 -4.22
C PRO A 180 -10.98 6.09 -2.89
N LYS A 181 -10.05 6.59 -2.07
CA LYS A 181 -10.39 7.31 -0.83
C LYS A 181 -10.60 8.80 -1.12
N THR A 182 -11.56 9.41 -0.45
CA THR A 182 -11.95 10.81 -0.69
C THR A 182 -10.78 11.78 -0.53
N GLY A 183 -9.85 11.54 0.39
CA GLY A 183 -8.66 12.36 0.60
C GLY A 183 -7.64 12.31 -0.53
N LEU A 184 -7.68 11.30 -1.41
CA LEU A 184 -6.77 11.21 -2.56
C LEU A 184 -7.03 12.25 -3.65
N LEU A 185 -8.16 12.96 -3.60
CA LEU A 185 -8.42 14.10 -4.47
C LEU A 185 -7.37 15.21 -4.32
N GLU A 186 -6.74 15.31 -3.14
CA GLU A 186 -5.67 16.26 -2.82
C GLU A 186 -4.26 15.70 -3.10
N CYS A 187 -4.15 14.44 -3.55
CA CYS A 187 -2.87 13.82 -3.84
C CYS A 187 -2.33 14.28 -5.19
N ARG A 188 -1.01 14.54 -5.26
CA ARG A 188 -0.32 15.02 -6.47
C ARG A 188 0.23 13.90 -7.34
N GLY A 189 0.49 12.72 -6.76
CA GLY A 189 1.00 11.57 -7.51
C GLY A 189 0.00 11.03 -8.52
N ASP A 190 0.50 10.30 -9.51
CA ASP A 190 -0.33 9.58 -10.49
C ASP A 190 -1.11 8.46 -9.79
N LEU A 191 -2.44 8.50 -9.89
CA LEU A 191 -3.31 7.55 -9.23
C LEU A 191 -3.64 6.36 -10.13
N SER A 192 -3.53 5.17 -9.57
CA SER A 192 -4.07 3.93 -10.13
C SER A 192 -4.99 3.26 -9.12
N LEU A 193 -6.02 2.57 -9.60
CA LEU A 193 -6.91 1.74 -8.79
C LEU A 193 -6.57 0.27 -9.03
N GLY A 194 -6.31 -0.47 -7.96
CA GLY A 194 -6.04 -1.90 -7.97
C GLY A 194 -7.25 -2.73 -7.54
N ASP A 195 -7.57 -3.75 -8.34
CA ASP A 195 -8.53 -4.77 -7.97
C ASP A 195 -7.92 -5.71 -6.92
N ILE A 196 -8.59 -5.83 -5.79
CA ILE A 196 -8.22 -6.78 -4.72
C ILE A 196 -9.25 -7.92 -4.57
N ALA A 197 -10.06 -8.11 -5.60
CA ALA A 197 -11.05 -9.18 -5.73
C ALA A 197 -12.19 -9.12 -4.71
N ILE A 198 -12.59 -7.94 -4.24
CA ILE A 198 -13.79 -7.78 -3.42
C ILE A 198 -15.03 -8.04 -4.29
N PRO A 199 -15.90 -9.01 -3.93
CA PRO A 199 -17.10 -9.29 -4.68
C PRO A 199 -18.03 -8.08 -4.77
N SER A 200 -18.65 -7.84 -5.92
CA SER A 200 -19.59 -6.72 -6.10
C SER A 200 -20.79 -6.76 -5.13
N GLY A 201 -21.16 -7.95 -4.67
CA GLY A 201 -22.20 -8.13 -3.65
C GLY A 201 -21.90 -7.43 -2.33
N VAL A 202 -20.61 -7.27 -1.97
CA VAL A 202 -20.18 -6.53 -0.77
C VAL A 202 -20.62 -5.06 -0.89
N TYR A 203 -20.32 -4.42 -2.01
CA TYR A 203 -20.69 -3.02 -2.24
C TYR A 203 -22.20 -2.82 -2.28
N HIS A 204 -22.93 -3.75 -2.93
CA HIS A 204 -24.39 -3.71 -3.01
C HIS A 204 -25.05 -3.88 -1.64
N SER A 205 -24.52 -4.73 -0.74
CA SER A 205 -25.07 -4.92 0.61
C SER A 205 -24.90 -3.70 1.51
N LEU A 206 -23.98 -2.78 1.14
CA LEU A 206 -23.70 -1.55 1.86
C LEU A 206 -24.27 -0.30 1.17
N ASP A 207 -25.12 -0.47 0.15
CA ASP A 207 -25.64 0.62 -0.68
C ASP A 207 -24.53 1.54 -1.28
N VAL A 208 -23.32 1.00 -1.44
CA VAL A 208 -22.21 1.71 -2.11
C VAL A 208 -22.41 1.61 -3.62
N PRO A 209 -22.57 2.74 -4.34
CA PRO A 209 -22.70 2.70 -5.79
C PRO A 209 -21.44 2.12 -6.45
N TYR A 210 -21.57 0.96 -7.06
CA TYR A 210 -20.46 0.25 -7.69
C TYR A 210 -20.84 -0.23 -9.09
N ALA A 211 -19.99 0.15 -10.05
CA ALA A 211 -19.95 -0.47 -11.36
C ALA A 211 -18.49 -0.91 -11.57
N ASN A 212 -18.27 -2.17 -11.95
CA ASN A 212 -16.92 -2.70 -12.13
C ASN A 212 -16.13 -1.84 -13.15
N PRO A 213 -15.05 -1.16 -12.73
CA PRO A 213 -14.30 -0.28 -13.62
C PRO A 213 -13.15 -1.01 -14.35
N PHE A 214 -12.88 -2.27 -14.02
CA PHE A 214 -11.64 -2.95 -14.42
C PHE A 214 -11.73 -3.64 -15.78
N ASP A 215 -12.94 -4.00 -16.25
CA ASP A 215 -13.15 -4.77 -17.49
C ASP A 215 -12.22 -6.01 -17.53
N THR A 216 -11.22 -6.01 -18.39
CA THR A 216 -10.22 -7.08 -18.53
C THR A 216 -8.93 -6.83 -17.73
N ALA A 217 -8.78 -5.66 -17.14
CA ALA A 217 -7.60 -5.27 -16.37
C ALA A 217 -7.78 -5.55 -14.87
N TYR A 218 -6.67 -5.75 -14.17
CA TYR A 218 -6.65 -5.81 -12.69
C TYR A 218 -6.18 -4.50 -12.05
N ARG A 219 -5.76 -3.54 -12.87
CA ARG A 219 -5.37 -2.19 -12.47
C ARG A 219 -5.70 -1.21 -13.57
N ILE A 220 -6.22 -0.05 -13.19
CA ILE A 220 -6.56 1.05 -14.11
C ILE A 220 -5.98 2.37 -13.61
N ALA A 221 -5.61 3.26 -14.52
CA ALA A 221 -5.27 4.64 -14.18
C ALA A 221 -6.53 5.44 -13.83
N LEU A 222 -6.43 6.27 -12.80
CA LEU A 222 -7.48 7.23 -12.43
C LEU A 222 -7.11 8.61 -12.97
N THR A 223 -7.88 9.12 -13.94
CA THR A 223 -7.65 10.42 -14.55
C THR A 223 -8.33 11.55 -13.78
N SER A 224 -7.83 12.79 -13.95
CA SER A 224 -8.39 13.99 -13.30
C SER A 224 -9.83 14.33 -13.70
N GLU A 225 -10.36 13.77 -14.76
CA GLU A 225 -11.79 13.91 -15.13
C GLU A 225 -12.70 13.16 -14.13
N SER A 226 -12.18 12.18 -13.42
CA SER A 226 -12.86 11.53 -12.29
C SER A 226 -12.93 12.40 -11.04
N LYS A 227 -12.27 13.57 -11.05
CA LYS A 227 -12.18 14.53 -9.92
C LYS A 227 -13.27 15.62 -9.97
N ARG A 228 -14.27 15.54 -10.87
CA ARG A 228 -15.39 16.49 -10.95
C ARG A 228 -16.72 15.84 -10.60
#